data_245da086d0dba9c1d2c1a1998a5f256a
#
_entry.id   245da086d0dba9c1d2c1a1998a5f256a
#
_cell.length_a   1.000
_cell.length_b   1.000
_cell.length_c   1.000
_cell.angle_alpha   90.00
_cell.angle_beta   90.00
_cell.angle_gamma   90.00
#
_symmetry.space_group_name_H-M   'P 1'
#
loop_
_entity.id
_entity.type
_entity.pdbx_description
1 polymer ?
#
loop_
_entity_poly.entity_id
_entity_poly.type
_entity_poly.pdbx_seq_one_letter_code
_entity_poly.pdbx_strand_id
1 'polypeptide(L)'
;EEEGLVRLDLNLELGLALDMELVDAGESGDPVPTAIREALAGYFRHGAIGLDLPLAPRGTDFQRRVWHALRAIAPGATRTYGDLARELGTSARAIGGACRANPCLIAVPCHRVVAKDGLGGFAGDISGRRLEVKRWLLRHEGATATYLGGVEG
;
A
#
# COMPACT_ATOMS: atom_id res chain seq x y z
N GLU A 1 -20.74 -3.19 -14.33
CA GLU A 1 -20.29 -3.09 -12.95
C GLU A 1 -18.91 -3.72 -12.83
N GLU A 2 -18.00 -2.97 -12.31
CA GLU A 2 -16.67 -3.47 -12.08
C GLU A 2 -16.66 -4.34 -10.83
N GLU A 3 -16.31 -5.61 -10.99
CA GLU A 3 -16.09 -6.50 -9.86
C GLU A 3 -14.62 -6.38 -9.44
N GLY A 4 -14.39 -6.08 -8.19
CA GLY A 4 -13.05 -5.96 -7.66
C GLY A 4 -13.03 -5.67 -6.17
N LEU A 5 -11.85 -5.82 -5.59
CA LEU A 5 -11.64 -5.53 -4.19
C LEU A 5 -11.75 -4.02 -3.96
N VAL A 6 -12.63 -3.60 -3.08
CA VAL A 6 -12.87 -2.19 -2.78
C VAL A 6 -12.11 -1.73 -1.54
N ARG A 7 -11.84 -2.64 -0.62
CA ARG A 7 -11.16 -2.30 0.63
C ARG A 7 -10.29 -3.45 1.13
N LEU A 8 -9.15 -3.11 1.67
CA LEU A 8 -8.24 -4.01 2.36
C LEU A 8 -7.63 -3.26 3.53
N ASP A 9 -7.93 -3.70 4.74
CA ASP A 9 -7.39 -3.12 5.96
C ASP A 9 -6.35 -4.05 6.59
N LEU A 10 -5.38 -3.45 7.26
CA LEU A 10 -4.40 -4.16 8.06
C LEU A 10 -4.80 -4.07 9.54
N ASN A 11 -4.95 -5.19 10.19
CA ASN A 11 -5.16 -5.22 11.62
C ASN A 11 -3.81 -5.14 12.33
N LEU A 12 -3.57 -4.00 12.96
CA LEU A 12 -2.29 -3.71 13.62
C LEU A 12 -2.29 -4.03 15.11
N GLU A 13 -3.41 -4.54 15.65
CA GLU A 13 -3.53 -4.76 17.08
C GLU A 13 -2.92 -6.07 17.58
N LEU A 14 -2.67 -7.01 16.69
CA LEU A 14 -2.20 -8.36 17.05
C LEU A 14 -0.69 -8.54 16.96
N GLY A 15 0.08 -7.50 17.13
CA GLY A 15 1.54 -7.59 17.20
C GLY A 15 2.20 -7.86 15.84
N LEU A 16 3.13 -8.80 15.80
CA LEU A 16 3.89 -9.12 14.59
C LEU A 16 3.12 -9.98 13.59
N ALA A 17 1.93 -10.42 13.96
CA ALA A 17 1.05 -11.11 13.04
C ALA A 17 0.30 -10.06 12.22
N LEU A 18 0.60 -9.98 10.94
CA LEU A 18 -0.19 -9.20 10.01
C LEU A 18 -1.46 -9.98 9.72
N ASP A 19 -2.44 -9.88 10.63
CA ASP A 19 -3.76 -10.36 10.32
C ASP A 19 -4.42 -9.37 9.38
N MET A 20 -4.61 -9.80 8.17
CA MET A 20 -5.30 -9.00 7.19
C MET A 20 -6.77 -9.34 7.24
N GLU A 21 -7.54 -8.39 7.68
CA GLU A 21 -8.98 -8.49 7.55
C GLU A 21 -9.38 -7.98 6.17
N LEU A 22 -9.80 -8.90 5.33
CA LEU A 22 -10.40 -8.56 4.06
C LEU A 22 -11.82 -8.12 4.32
N VAL A 23 -12.03 -6.83 4.30
CA VAL A 23 -13.39 -6.31 4.34
C VAL A 23 -13.87 -6.26 2.90
N ASP A 24 -14.73 -7.20 2.57
CA ASP A 24 -15.47 -7.12 1.33
C ASP A 24 -16.36 -5.87 1.40
N ALA A 25 -16.27 -5.02 0.43
CA ALA A 25 -17.09 -3.82 0.36
C ALA A 25 -18.53 -4.12 -0.12
N GLY A 26 -18.84 -5.37 -0.35
CA GLY A 26 -20.23 -5.78 -0.47
C GLY A 26 -20.89 -5.77 0.91
N GLU A 27 -22.01 -5.12 1.03
CA GLU A 27 -22.85 -5.17 2.23
C GLU A 27 -23.37 -6.59 2.50
N SER A 28 -22.88 -7.56 1.76
CA SER A 28 -23.43 -8.92 1.72
C SER A 28 -22.83 -9.88 2.73
N GLY A 29 -21.71 -9.53 3.35
CA GLY A 29 -21.04 -10.45 4.26
C GLY A 29 -20.53 -11.73 3.59
N ASP A 30 -20.36 -11.72 2.28
CA ASP A 30 -19.87 -12.86 1.54
C ASP A 30 -18.40 -13.16 1.90
N PRO A 31 -18.02 -14.45 1.94
CA PRO A 31 -16.64 -14.80 2.25
C PRO A 31 -15.69 -14.28 1.17
N VAL A 32 -14.49 -13.91 1.58
CA VAL A 32 -13.45 -13.45 0.67
C VAL A 32 -13.18 -14.54 -0.39
N PRO A 33 -13.17 -14.17 -1.68
CA PRO A 33 -12.86 -15.15 -2.73
C PRO A 33 -11.50 -15.82 -2.51
N THR A 34 -11.45 -17.11 -2.77
CA THR A 34 -10.23 -17.93 -2.59
C THR A 34 -9.05 -17.36 -3.37
N ALA A 35 -9.29 -16.85 -4.58
CA ALA A 35 -8.22 -16.26 -5.40
C ALA A 35 -7.54 -15.06 -4.70
N ILE A 36 -8.32 -14.23 -4.01
CA ILE A 36 -7.78 -13.09 -3.26
C ILE A 36 -6.97 -13.60 -2.06
N ARG A 37 -7.48 -14.57 -1.32
CA ARG A 37 -6.77 -15.16 -0.19
C ARG A 37 -5.44 -15.80 -0.63
N GLU A 38 -5.45 -16.51 -1.74
CA GLU A 38 -4.24 -17.15 -2.28
C GLU A 38 -3.22 -16.11 -2.75
N ALA A 39 -3.68 -15.03 -3.41
CA ALA A 39 -2.80 -13.95 -3.85
C ALA A 39 -2.13 -13.27 -2.66
N LEU A 40 -2.88 -13.00 -1.59
CA LEU A 40 -2.34 -12.42 -0.38
C LEU A 40 -1.36 -13.36 0.32
N ALA A 41 -1.70 -14.63 0.44
CA ALA A 41 -0.80 -15.63 1.02
C ALA A 41 0.50 -15.72 0.22
N GLY A 42 0.43 -15.69 -1.10
CA GLY A 42 1.59 -15.67 -1.98
C GLY A 42 2.46 -14.44 -1.76
N TYR A 43 1.85 -13.27 -1.65
CA TYR A 43 2.58 -12.04 -1.36
C TYR A 43 3.32 -12.12 -0.03
N PHE A 44 2.68 -12.62 1.02
CA PHE A 44 3.31 -12.73 2.34
C PHE A 44 4.43 -13.77 2.38
N ARG A 45 4.38 -14.79 1.52
CA ARG A 45 5.49 -15.72 1.37
C ARG A 45 6.64 -15.14 0.56
N HIS A 46 6.31 -14.39 -0.50
CA HIS A 46 7.29 -13.86 -1.46
C HIS A 46 6.91 -12.43 -1.88
N GLY A 47 7.32 -11.45 -1.11
CA GLY A 47 6.97 -10.05 -1.37
C GLY A 47 7.42 -9.54 -2.74
N ALA A 48 8.49 -10.11 -3.30
CA ALA A 48 9.01 -9.68 -4.59
C ALA A 48 8.06 -9.94 -5.77
N ILE A 49 7.09 -10.84 -5.63
CA ILE A 49 6.12 -11.10 -6.69
C ILE A 49 5.02 -10.04 -6.75
N GLY A 50 4.91 -9.21 -5.69
CA GLY A 50 3.86 -8.21 -5.61
C GLY A 50 2.47 -8.80 -5.36
N LEU A 51 1.50 -7.94 -5.43
CA LEU A 51 0.10 -8.31 -5.23
C LEU A 51 -0.74 -7.69 -6.34
N ASP A 52 -1.14 -8.51 -7.30
CA ASP A 52 -1.99 -8.12 -8.41
C ASP A 52 -3.39 -8.66 -8.19
N LEU A 53 -4.31 -7.78 -7.86
CA LEU A 53 -5.70 -8.11 -7.59
C LEU A 53 -6.61 -7.25 -8.46
N PRO A 54 -7.77 -7.77 -8.87
CA PRO A 54 -8.79 -6.93 -9.50
C PRO A 54 -9.29 -5.93 -8.47
N LEU A 55 -9.08 -4.63 -8.72
CA LEU A 55 -9.42 -3.57 -7.80
C LEU A 55 -10.46 -2.64 -8.41
N ALA A 56 -11.43 -2.25 -7.59
CA ALA A 56 -12.40 -1.23 -7.92
C ALA A 56 -12.50 -0.21 -6.77
N PRO A 57 -11.40 0.47 -6.42
CA PRO A 57 -11.39 1.40 -5.29
C PRO A 57 -12.27 2.60 -5.58
N ARG A 58 -13.08 2.97 -4.59
CA ARG A 58 -13.95 4.14 -4.69
C ARG A 58 -13.21 5.37 -4.21
N GLY A 59 -13.28 6.43 -5.00
CA GLY A 59 -12.64 7.69 -4.66
C GLY A 59 -12.89 8.73 -5.73
N THR A 60 -12.33 9.91 -5.53
CA THR A 60 -12.38 10.99 -6.51
C THR A 60 -11.55 10.61 -7.75
N ASP A 61 -11.77 11.32 -8.85
CA ASP A 61 -10.96 11.13 -10.06
C ASP A 61 -9.47 11.35 -9.78
N PHE A 62 -9.15 12.37 -8.98
CA PHE A 62 -7.78 12.64 -8.58
C PHE A 62 -7.18 11.47 -7.77
N GLN A 63 -7.91 10.98 -6.76
CA GLN A 63 -7.46 9.87 -5.95
C GLN A 63 -7.21 8.64 -6.81
N ARG A 64 -8.13 8.31 -7.71
CA ARG A 64 -7.97 7.17 -8.62
C ARG A 64 -6.77 7.32 -9.55
N ARG A 65 -6.48 8.52 -10.03
CA ARG A 65 -5.27 8.78 -10.82
C ARG A 65 -4.02 8.50 -10.01
N VAL A 66 -3.97 8.95 -8.78
CA VAL A 66 -2.83 8.69 -7.88
C VAL A 66 -2.70 7.19 -7.63
N TRP A 67 -3.78 6.52 -7.25
CA TRP A 67 -3.74 5.08 -6.96
C TRP A 67 -3.31 4.26 -8.18
N HIS A 68 -3.73 4.66 -9.35
CA HIS A 68 -3.29 4.01 -10.59
C HIS A 68 -1.77 4.16 -10.77
N ALA A 69 -1.24 5.34 -10.53
CA ALA A 69 0.20 5.59 -10.61
C ALA A 69 0.98 4.77 -9.56
N LEU A 70 0.41 4.61 -8.36
CA LEU A 70 1.03 3.78 -7.32
C LEU A 70 1.14 2.32 -7.75
N ARG A 71 0.13 1.80 -8.40
CA ARG A 71 0.13 0.39 -8.86
C ARG A 71 1.22 0.12 -9.91
N ALA A 72 1.71 1.14 -10.56
CA ALA A 72 2.82 1.01 -11.50
C ALA A 72 4.19 0.92 -10.83
N ILE A 73 4.29 1.15 -9.53
CA ILE A 73 5.54 1.02 -8.78
C ILE A 73 5.76 -0.46 -8.45
N ALA A 74 6.83 -1.03 -8.97
CA ALA A 74 7.13 -2.45 -8.76
C ALA A 74 7.51 -2.74 -7.30
N PRO A 75 7.30 -3.98 -6.83
CA PRO A 75 7.82 -4.40 -5.51
C PRO A 75 9.33 -4.21 -5.43
N GLY A 76 9.80 -3.68 -4.33
CA GLY A 76 11.22 -3.35 -4.14
C GLY A 76 11.63 -1.99 -4.64
N ALA A 77 10.81 -1.35 -5.48
CA ALA A 77 11.03 0.03 -5.92
C ALA A 77 10.31 1.02 -5.02
N THR A 78 10.81 2.24 -4.98
CA THR A 78 10.16 3.34 -4.27
C THR A 78 10.16 4.59 -5.14
N ARG A 79 9.20 5.47 -4.91
CA ARG A 79 9.16 6.80 -5.51
C ARG A 79 8.89 7.82 -4.42
N THR A 80 9.38 9.04 -4.60
CA THR A 80 9.08 10.10 -3.63
C THR A 80 7.73 10.75 -3.93
N TYR A 81 7.14 11.36 -2.90
CA TYR A 81 5.93 12.17 -3.09
C TYR A 81 6.15 13.26 -4.14
N GLY A 82 7.35 13.87 -4.15
CA GLY A 82 7.70 14.89 -5.14
C GLY A 82 7.78 14.36 -6.56
N ASP A 83 8.31 13.16 -6.76
CA ASP A 83 8.38 12.53 -8.09
C ASP A 83 6.98 12.31 -8.67
N LEU A 84 6.09 11.75 -7.86
CA LEU A 84 4.71 11.53 -8.28
C LEU A 84 3.97 12.86 -8.52
N ALA A 85 4.23 13.85 -7.68
CA ALA A 85 3.62 15.17 -7.86
C ALA A 85 4.02 15.79 -9.19
N ARG A 86 5.27 15.69 -9.58
CA ARG A 86 5.75 16.20 -10.87
C ARG A 86 5.11 15.45 -12.04
N GLU A 87 5.05 14.12 -11.93
CA GLU A 87 4.45 13.29 -12.98
C GLU A 87 2.97 13.60 -13.18
N LEU A 88 2.24 13.81 -12.10
CA LEU A 88 0.79 14.01 -12.13
C LEU A 88 0.36 15.49 -12.17
N GLY A 89 1.32 16.40 -12.18
CA GLY A 89 1.01 17.83 -12.24
C GLY A 89 0.34 18.38 -10.98
N THR A 90 0.75 17.92 -9.82
CA THR A 90 0.15 18.28 -8.54
C THR A 90 1.23 18.53 -7.48
N SER A 91 0.84 18.61 -6.22
CA SER A 91 1.76 18.82 -5.09
C SER A 91 2.03 17.53 -4.33
N ALA A 92 3.18 17.46 -3.67
CA ALA A 92 3.50 16.33 -2.79
C ALA A 92 2.46 16.15 -1.68
N ARG A 93 1.92 17.26 -1.17
CA ARG A 93 0.87 17.24 -0.15
C ARG A 93 -0.42 16.57 -0.67
N ALA A 94 -0.80 16.88 -1.92
CA ALA A 94 -1.96 16.26 -2.53
C ALA A 94 -1.77 14.76 -2.75
N ILE A 95 -0.57 14.34 -3.15
CA ILE A 95 -0.22 12.93 -3.25
C ILE A 95 -0.36 12.25 -1.88
N GLY A 96 0.18 12.88 -0.83
CA GLY A 96 0.07 12.36 0.53
C GLY A 96 -1.38 12.19 0.98
N GLY A 97 -2.23 13.15 0.65
CA GLY A 97 -3.67 13.06 0.94
C GLY A 97 -4.34 11.87 0.24
N ALA A 98 -4.02 11.64 -1.03
CA ALA A 98 -4.55 10.51 -1.78
C ALA A 98 -4.02 9.17 -1.23
N CYS A 99 -2.76 9.11 -0.81
CA CYS A 99 -2.21 7.93 -0.14
C CYS A 99 -2.93 7.64 1.17
N ARG A 100 -3.22 8.68 1.95
CA ARG A 100 -3.95 8.53 3.21
C ARG A 100 -5.37 8.01 2.99
N ALA A 101 -5.99 8.36 1.87
CA ALA A 101 -7.34 7.94 1.53
C ALA A 101 -7.40 6.56 0.87
N ASN A 102 -6.26 5.90 0.65
CA ASN A 102 -6.18 4.60 -0.01
C ASN A 102 -6.97 3.54 0.77
N PRO A 103 -8.02 2.95 0.17
CA PRO A 103 -8.81 1.94 0.85
C PRO A 103 -8.26 0.52 0.72
N CYS A 104 -7.28 0.30 -0.17
CA CYS A 104 -6.75 -1.01 -0.49
C CYS A 104 -5.25 -1.07 -0.20
N LEU A 105 -4.87 -1.10 1.07
CA LEU A 105 -3.46 -1.17 1.46
C LEU A 105 -2.78 -2.39 0.84
N ILE A 106 -1.53 -2.29 0.51
CA ILE A 106 -0.70 -3.29 -0.17
C ILE A 106 -1.06 -3.43 -1.66
N ALA A 107 -2.30 -3.70 -1.99
CA ALA A 107 -2.75 -3.86 -3.39
C ALA A 107 -2.62 -2.55 -4.17
N VAL A 108 -2.94 -1.42 -3.54
CA VAL A 108 -2.54 -0.09 -4.00
C VAL A 108 -1.34 0.31 -3.13
N PRO A 109 -0.11 0.22 -3.64
CA PRO A 109 1.08 0.20 -2.80
C PRO A 109 1.54 1.58 -2.35
N CYS A 110 0.73 2.27 -1.54
CA CYS A 110 1.10 3.57 -1.00
C CYS A 110 2.34 3.49 -0.08
N HIS A 111 2.68 2.30 0.43
CA HIS A 111 3.90 2.09 1.20
C HIS A 111 5.18 2.26 0.36
N ARG A 112 5.09 2.22 -0.97
CA ARG A 112 6.22 2.44 -1.88
C ARG A 112 6.47 3.92 -2.18
N VAL A 113 5.68 4.82 -1.60
CA VAL A 113 5.90 6.26 -1.70
C VAL A 113 6.58 6.74 -0.43
N VAL A 114 7.71 7.40 -0.59
CA VAL A 114 8.57 7.80 0.53
C VAL A 114 8.87 9.30 0.45
N ALA A 115 9.31 9.86 1.57
CA ALA A 115 9.82 11.22 1.59
C ALA A 115 11.23 11.25 0.98
N LYS A 116 11.65 12.41 0.53
CA LYS A 116 12.99 12.61 -0.05
C LYS A 116 14.10 12.18 0.92
N ASP A 117 13.94 12.48 2.20
CA ASP A 117 14.95 12.27 3.22
C ASP A 117 14.60 11.17 4.22
N GLY A 118 13.58 10.37 3.94
CA GLY A 118 13.18 9.34 4.88
C GLY A 118 11.97 8.55 4.44
N LEU A 119 11.40 7.83 5.39
CA LEU A 119 10.30 6.91 5.12
C LEU A 119 8.99 7.61 4.75
N GLY A 120 8.75 8.81 5.28
CA GLY A 120 7.47 9.49 5.17
C GLY A 120 6.41 8.85 6.07
N GLY A 121 5.15 9.22 5.85
CA GLY A 121 4.04 8.67 6.62
C GLY A 121 3.47 7.39 6.02
N PHE A 122 2.56 6.76 6.76
CA PHE A 122 1.81 5.62 6.26
C PHE A 122 0.44 5.56 6.94
N ALA A 123 -0.61 5.44 6.12
CA ALA A 123 -1.99 5.34 6.59
C ALA A 123 -2.38 6.47 7.56
N GLY A 124 -1.85 7.68 7.33
CA GLY A 124 -2.12 8.85 8.17
C GLY A 124 -1.24 8.98 9.41
N ASP A 125 -0.29 8.08 9.61
CA ASP A 125 0.62 8.11 10.75
C ASP A 125 2.04 8.48 10.29
N ILE A 126 2.72 9.34 11.02
CA ILE A 126 4.11 9.74 10.74
C ILE A 126 5.11 9.11 11.72
N SER A 127 4.62 8.37 12.69
CA SER A 127 5.43 7.67 13.69
C SER A 127 4.68 6.47 14.22
N GLY A 128 5.35 5.60 14.94
CA GLY A 128 4.73 4.49 15.62
C GLY A 128 4.53 3.23 14.77
N ARG A 129 3.53 2.43 15.14
CA ARG A 129 3.36 1.07 14.64
C ARG A 129 3.08 0.99 13.14
N ARG A 130 2.30 1.92 12.61
CA ARG A 130 1.99 1.93 11.18
C ARG A 130 3.25 2.16 10.35
N LEU A 131 4.16 2.98 10.83
CA LEU A 131 5.42 3.23 10.17
C LEU A 131 6.33 1.99 10.19
N GLU A 132 6.27 1.21 11.26
CA GLU A 132 6.95 -0.09 11.33
C GLU A 132 6.41 -1.07 10.30
N VAL A 133 5.11 -1.07 10.08
CA VAL A 133 4.48 -1.88 9.03
C VAL A 133 5.00 -1.46 7.65
N LYS A 134 5.10 -0.17 7.40
CA LYS A 134 5.66 0.34 6.15
C LYS A 134 7.09 -0.16 5.92
N ARG A 135 7.94 -0.09 6.94
CA ARG A 135 9.31 -0.63 6.87
C ARG A 135 9.29 -2.12 6.56
N TRP A 136 8.44 -2.86 7.26
CA TRP A 136 8.34 -4.29 7.08
C TRP A 136 7.93 -4.64 5.65
N LEU A 137 6.92 -3.96 5.12
CA LEU A 137 6.45 -4.19 3.76
C LEU A 137 7.56 -3.92 2.73
N LEU A 138 8.27 -2.81 2.89
CA LEU A 138 9.36 -2.46 1.98
C LEU A 138 10.49 -3.48 2.04
N ARG A 139 10.90 -3.93 3.22
CA ARG A 139 11.91 -4.97 3.37
C ARG A 139 11.44 -6.29 2.79
N HIS A 140 10.21 -6.64 3.05
CA HIS A 140 9.59 -7.87 2.54
C HIS A 140 9.61 -7.91 1.01
N GLU A 141 9.45 -6.76 0.37
CA GLU A 141 9.49 -6.62 -1.07
C GLU A 141 10.91 -6.52 -1.64
N GLY A 142 11.91 -6.44 -0.79
CA GLY A 142 13.30 -6.35 -1.21
C GLY A 142 13.82 -4.93 -1.41
N ALA A 143 13.12 -3.90 -0.96
CA ALA A 143 13.60 -2.53 -1.04
C ALA A 143 14.84 -2.35 -0.16
N THR A 144 15.86 -1.68 -0.71
CA THR A 144 17.09 -1.41 0.01
C THR A 144 17.30 0.09 0.09
N ALA A 145 17.11 0.66 1.28
CA ALA A 145 17.35 2.07 1.50
C ALA A 145 17.79 2.29 2.94
N THR A 146 18.64 3.28 3.15
CA THR A 146 19.21 3.58 4.46
C THR A 146 18.15 3.93 5.50
N TYR A 147 17.05 4.53 5.07
CA TYR A 147 15.96 4.90 5.96
C TYR A 147 15.11 3.71 6.43
N LEU A 148 15.37 2.50 5.94
CA LEU A 148 14.65 1.31 6.39
C LEU A 148 15.15 0.79 7.75
N GLY A 149 16.03 1.53 8.39
CA GLY A 149 16.42 1.28 9.76
C GLY A 149 17.58 0.31 9.94
N GLY A 150 18.75 0.83 9.81
CA GLY A 150 19.94 0.31 10.45
C GLY A 150 20.38 -1.10 10.16
N VAL A 151 19.79 -1.79 9.26
CA VAL A 151 20.33 -3.09 8.87
C VAL A 151 21.21 -2.86 7.68
N GLU A 152 22.44 -2.68 7.96
CA GLU A 152 23.42 -2.71 6.92
C GLU A 152 23.60 -4.10 6.45
N GLY A 153 23.30 -4.23 5.31
CA GLY A 153 23.67 -5.42 4.52
C GLY A 153 23.27 -6.58 4.47
#